data_cc20b5bf44edf747355a230fbd2c26a2
#
_entry.id   cc20b5bf44edf747355a230fbd2c26a2
#
_cell.length_a   1.000
_cell.length_b   1.000
_cell.length_c   1.000
_cell.angle_alpha   90.00
_cell.angle_beta   90.00
_cell.angle_gamma   90.00
#
_symmetry.space_group_name_H-M   'P 1'
#
loop_
_entity.id
_entity.type
_entity.pdbx_description
1 polymer ?
#
loop_
_entity_poly.entity_id
_entity_poly.type
_entity_poly.pdbx_seq_one_letter_code
_entity_poly.pdbx_strand_id
1 'polypeptide(L)'
;MEARTGIAGHVKSRAFDQIIERLRCIAAALPDRRTGDNTRYAMADIALAAFAVFFTQCPSFLSFQQNIQKAHGRNNARSLFQVESIPCDNHIRQTLDPVEPNSFFGLFEELHRAFDEEGLLEAMRAVGQTRLIALDATWYFSSQNLCCPNCSSIEHADGKTTRFHSAITPVIVSPGHSQVVPLRPEFITPQDGQIKQDCEINAAKRWLAAQAARYNTGNDTLLGDDLYAHQPFCRQVLLHGFHFLFTCKPASHSTLHQWVEGLEPGRQLHTLKLRVKGKSNRWEHHLYRWANGVPLTDSDDALKVNWCELTITDSQGAVCYRNSFITDWTLSADNVAGLVAAGRARWKIENENNNVLKTKGYHLEHNFGHGKQHLSSLLATMNLLAFGLHTLLELTDESYRLIRGAVGARRKFFTHLEALTTYLYFETWERLMDFMMRGLEIGPYAVQKS
;
A
#
# COMPACT_ATOMS: atom_id res chain seq x y z
N MET A 1 50.39 -16.96 -7.40
CA MET A 1 49.46 -16.82 -8.54
C MET A 1 48.06 -16.72 -7.94
N GLU A 2 47.68 -15.51 -7.50
CA GLU A 2 46.44 -15.26 -6.84
C GLU A 2 45.33 -15.07 -7.89
N ALA A 3 44.36 -15.97 -7.88
CA ALA A 3 43.18 -15.86 -8.72
C ALA A 3 42.31 -14.73 -8.19
N ARG A 4 42.31 -13.59 -8.88
CA ARG A 4 41.29 -12.54 -8.72
C ARG A 4 39.96 -13.09 -9.22
N THR A 5 39.19 -13.65 -8.30
CA THR A 5 37.74 -13.89 -8.54
C THR A 5 37.06 -12.52 -8.55
N GLY A 6 36.75 -12.02 -9.75
CA GLY A 6 35.95 -10.85 -9.95
C GLY A 6 34.56 -11.12 -9.36
N ILE A 7 34.16 -10.34 -8.34
CA ILE A 7 32.83 -10.28 -7.84
C ILE A 7 31.97 -9.76 -9.00
N ALA A 8 31.10 -10.60 -9.55
CA ALA A 8 30.09 -10.16 -10.51
C ALA A 8 29.34 -9.00 -9.87
N GLY A 9 29.40 -7.81 -10.49
CA GLY A 9 28.83 -6.60 -9.92
C GLY A 9 27.34 -6.78 -9.73
N HIS A 10 26.91 -6.85 -8.47
CA HIS A 10 25.50 -6.74 -8.13
C HIS A 10 25.02 -5.38 -8.62
N VAL A 11 24.00 -5.36 -9.47
CA VAL A 11 23.30 -4.12 -9.85
C VAL A 11 22.53 -3.69 -8.60
N LYS A 12 23.14 -2.78 -7.85
CA LYS A 12 22.53 -2.17 -6.66
C LYS A 12 21.48 -1.18 -7.13
N SER A 13 20.29 -1.24 -6.60
CA SER A 13 19.29 -0.19 -6.84
C SER A 13 19.76 1.12 -6.18
N ARG A 14 20.33 2.01 -6.99
CA ARG A 14 20.72 3.37 -6.54
C ARG A 14 19.53 4.10 -5.90
N ALA A 15 18.33 3.82 -6.36
CA ALA A 15 17.10 4.43 -5.88
C ALA A 15 16.84 4.14 -4.39
N PHE A 16 17.08 2.90 -3.95
CA PHE A 16 16.93 2.55 -2.52
C PHE A 16 17.88 3.37 -1.64
N ASP A 17 19.16 3.42 -1.97
CA ASP A 17 20.16 4.18 -1.19
C ASP A 17 19.83 5.68 -1.16
N GLN A 18 19.37 6.25 -2.27
CA GLN A 18 18.96 7.65 -2.35
C GLN A 18 17.76 7.96 -1.43
N ILE A 19 16.76 7.08 -1.39
CA ILE A 19 15.59 7.25 -0.53
C ILE A 19 16.01 7.15 0.96
N ILE A 20 16.89 6.21 1.31
CA ILE A 20 17.40 6.09 2.69
C ILE A 20 18.21 7.34 3.10
N GLU A 21 19.07 7.85 2.22
CA GLU A 21 19.79 9.10 2.50
C GLU A 21 18.83 10.29 2.64
N ARG A 22 17.80 10.35 1.82
CA ARG A 22 16.77 11.39 1.93
C ARG A 22 15.97 11.27 3.23
N LEU A 23 15.61 10.05 3.62
CA LEU A 23 14.98 9.78 4.93
C LEU A 23 15.84 10.31 6.07
N ARG A 24 17.17 10.08 6.00
CA ARG A 24 18.12 10.59 6.99
C ARG A 24 18.18 12.10 7.02
N CYS A 25 18.24 12.75 5.86
CA CYS A 25 18.22 14.22 5.77
C CYS A 25 16.95 14.81 6.38
N ILE A 26 15.78 14.22 6.10
CA ILE A 26 14.50 14.64 6.69
C ILE A 26 14.53 14.43 8.19
N ALA A 27 14.98 13.25 8.66
CA ALA A 27 15.08 12.94 10.09
C ALA A 27 15.99 13.91 10.86
N ALA A 28 17.11 14.35 10.25
CA ALA A 28 18.01 15.33 10.82
C ALA A 28 17.42 16.76 10.88
N ALA A 29 16.51 17.08 9.96
CA ALA A 29 15.87 18.40 9.86
C ALA A 29 14.55 18.50 10.67
N LEU A 30 14.13 17.43 11.35
CA LEU A 30 12.92 17.45 12.17
C LEU A 30 13.02 18.49 13.29
N PRO A 31 11.91 19.18 13.64
CA PRO A 31 11.92 20.15 14.71
C PRO A 31 12.22 19.48 16.05
N ASP A 32 13.26 19.94 16.72
CA ASP A 32 13.66 19.48 18.06
C ASP A 32 13.16 20.45 19.12
N ARG A 33 12.20 20.01 19.93
CA ARG A 33 11.64 20.80 21.04
C ARG A 33 12.28 20.47 22.39
N ARG A 34 13.26 19.58 22.40
CA ARG A 34 13.94 19.15 23.62
C ARG A 34 14.94 20.20 24.08
N THR A 35 15.23 20.25 25.39
CA THR A 35 16.18 21.17 26.00
C THR A 35 17.05 20.44 27.04
N GLY A 36 18.24 20.94 27.28
CA GLY A 36 19.18 20.40 28.29
C GLY A 36 19.64 18.97 27.95
N ASP A 37 19.77 18.15 28.99
CA ASP A 37 20.29 16.78 28.88
C ASP A 37 19.44 15.84 28.02
N ASN A 38 18.20 16.21 27.72
CA ASN A 38 17.31 15.44 26.84
C ASN A 38 17.76 15.44 25.35
N THR A 39 18.73 16.30 24.99
CA THR A 39 19.27 16.38 23.61
C THR A 39 20.42 15.43 23.33
N ARG A 40 20.72 14.51 24.23
CA ARG A 40 21.82 13.53 24.08
C ARG A 40 21.75 12.73 22.77
N TYR A 41 20.56 12.40 22.29
CA TYR A 41 20.35 11.66 21.04
C TYR A 41 19.99 12.64 19.92
N ALA A 42 20.65 12.49 18.75
CA ALA A 42 20.28 13.26 17.57
C ALA A 42 18.86 12.92 17.10
N MET A 43 18.13 13.89 16.53
CA MET A 43 16.79 13.63 15.94
C MET A 43 16.84 12.58 14.85
N ALA A 44 17.93 12.56 14.05
CA ALA A 44 18.16 11.53 13.06
C ALA A 44 18.20 10.12 13.67
N ASP A 45 18.96 9.93 14.77
CA ASP A 45 19.04 8.63 15.45
C ASP A 45 17.68 8.17 15.98
N ILE A 46 16.90 9.09 16.52
CA ILE A 46 15.57 8.79 17.06
C ILE A 46 14.61 8.35 15.95
N ALA A 47 14.55 9.10 14.86
CA ALA A 47 13.65 8.82 13.75
C ALA A 47 14.09 7.59 12.95
N LEU A 48 15.40 7.41 12.70
CA LEU A 48 15.92 6.22 12.03
C LEU A 48 15.77 4.95 12.88
N ALA A 49 15.97 5.04 14.20
CA ALA A 49 15.70 3.92 15.10
C ALA A 49 14.22 3.52 15.07
N ALA A 50 13.30 4.50 15.04
CA ALA A 50 11.88 4.22 14.89
C ALA A 50 11.54 3.57 13.54
N PHE A 51 12.09 4.10 12.45
CA PHE A 51 11.91 3.53 11.10
C PHE A 51 12.47 2.10 11.01
N ALA A 52 13.65 1.84 11.60
CA ALA A 52 14.32 0.55 11.56
C ALA A 52 13.47 -0.58 12.18
N VAL A 53 12.63 -0.29 13.18
CA VAL A 53 11.67 -1.25 13.75
C VAL A 53 10.72 -1.78 12.67
N PHE A 54 10.17 -0.91 11.83
CA PHE A 54 9.26 -1.29 10.75
C PHE A 54 10.01 -1.93 9.58
N PHE A 55 11.19 -1.43 9.25
CA PHE A 55 12.00 -1.99 8.17
C PHE A 55 12.51 -3.41 8.51
N THR A 56 12.85 -3.69 9.76
CA THR A 56 13.22 -5.03 10.19
C THR A 56 12.02 -5.91 10.57
N GLN A 57 10.80 -5.34 10.54
CA GLN A 57 9.57 -5.99 11.01
C GLN A 57 9.65 -6.51 12.46
N CYS A 58 10.39 -5.82 13.31
CA CYS A 58 10.40 -6.13 14.74
C CYS A 58 9.02 -5.90 15.35
N PRO A 59 8.54 -6.81 16.22
CA PRO A 59 7.19 -6.74 16.77
C PRO A 59 6.98 -5.59 17.78
N SER A 60 8.06 -4.99 18.27
CA SER A 60 7.99 -3.84 19.20
C SER A 60 9.31 -3.09 19.29
N PHE A 61 9.27 -1.85 19.76
CA PHE A 61 10.47 -1.07 20.11
C PHE A 61 11.35 -1.79 21.13
N LEU A 62 10.74 -2.41 22.14
CA LEU A 62 11.48 -3.12 23.18
C LEU A 62 12.24 -4.32 22.60
N SER A 63 11.60 -5.11 21.72
CA SER A 63 12.26 -6.23 21.04
C SER A 63 13.44 -5.73 20.20
N PHE A 64 13.23 -4.68 19.43
CA PHE A 64 14.28 -4.06 18.63
C PHE A 64 15.47 -3.60 19.48
N GLN A 65 15.20 -2.90 20.58
CA GLN A 65 16.24 -2.46 21.50
C GLN A 65 17.05 -3.63 22.09
N GLN A 66 16.34 -4.66 22.57
CA GLN A 66 16.99 -5.82 23.20
C GLN A 66 17.88 -6.59 22.21
N ASN A 67 17.45 -6.69 20.95
CA ASN A 67 18.19 -7.40 19.91
C ASN A 67 19.40 -6.61 19.41
N ILE A 68 19.26 -5.30 19.21
CA ILE A 68 20.29 -4.46 18.61
C ILE A 68 21.23 -3.80 19.66
N GLN A 69 20.83 -3.69 20.93
CA GLN A 69 21.69 -3.13 22.00
C GLN A 69 22.77 -4.09 22.51
N LYS A 70 22.75 -5.39 22.16
CA LYS A 70 23.86 -6.30 22.42
C LYS A 70 25.10 -5.83 21.64
N ALA A 71 26.31 -6.26 22.06
CA ALA A 71 27.59 -5.74 21.51
C ALA A 71 27.63 -5.73 19.97
N HIS A 72 27.26 -6.83 19.33
CA HIS A 72 27.20 -6.92 17.87
C HIS A 72 25.98 -6.16 17.28
N GLY A 73 24.83 -6.19 17.94
CA GLY A 73 23.64 -5.49 17.51
C GLY A 73 23.78 -3.97 17.49
N ARG A 74 24.51 -3.38 18.45
CA ARG A 74 24.81 -1.94 18.41
C ARG A 74 25.65 -1.56 17.20
N ASN A 75 26.63 -2.38 16.81
CA ASN A 75 27.41 -2.19 15.61
C ASN A 75 26.56 -2.29 14.34
N ASN A 76 25.61 -3.21 14.29
CA ASN A 76 24.66 -3.33 13.18
C ASN A 76 23.71 -2.11 13.09
N ALA A 77 23.29 -1.53 14.19
CA ALA A 77 22.50 -0.29 14.16
C ALA A 77 23.26 0.82 13.44
N ARG A 78 24.58 0.95 13.70
CA ARG A 78 25.42 1.94 13.05
C ARG A 78 25.70 1.59 11.59
N SER A 79 26.10 0.37 11.30
CA SER A 79 26.53 -0.04 9.95
C SER A 79 25.36 -0.19 8.96
N LEU A 80 24.21 -0.69 9.43
CA LEU A 80 23.05 -0.96 8.57
C LEU A 80 22.02 0.18 8.55
N PHE A 81 21.87 0.92 9.66
CA PHE A 81 20.86 1.96 9.80
C PHE A 81 21.43 3.35 10.04
N GLN A 82 22.76 3.48 10.17
CA GLN A 82 23.45 4.74 10.49
C GLN A 82 22.94 5.39 11.80
N VAL A 83 22.50 4.57 12.75
CA VAL A 83 22.06 4.99 14.09
C VAL A 83 23.23 4.86 15.05
N GLU A 84 23.77 5.99 15.49
CA GLU A 84 24.93 6.02 16.39
C GLU A 84 24.55 5.53 17.79
N SER A 85 23.36 5.88 18.26
CA SER A 85 22.86 5.50 19.56
C SER A 85 21.36 5.30 19.57
N ILE A 86 20.90 4.13 20.04
CA ILE A 86 19.48 3.78 20.08
C ILE A 86 18.88 4.31 21.38
N PRO A 87 17.92 5.24 21.32
CA PRO A 87 17.20 5.72 22.49
C PRO A 87 16.27 4.65 23.06
N CYS A 88 15.86 4.80 24.32
CA CYS A 88 14.80 3.95 24.86
C CYS A 88 13.44 4.26 24.19
N ASP A 89 12.53 3.29 24.20
CA ASP A 89 11.24 3.38 23.52
C ASP A 89 10.39 4.58 23.97
N ASN A 90 10.38 4.89 25.27
CA ASN A 90 9.69 6.06 25.80
C ASN A 90 10.27 7.37 25.25
N HIS A 91 11.61 7.47 25.12
CA HIS A 91 12.26 8.65 24.58
C HIS A 91 11.92 8.82 23.08
N ILE A 92 11.93 7.73 22.30
CA ILE A 92 11.50 7.73 20.89
C ILE A 92 10.06 8.26 20.79
N ARG A 93 9.14 7.66 21.55
CA ARG A 93 7.71 8.05 21.52
C ARG A 93 7.47 9.49 21.91
N GLN A 94 8.06 9.96 23.00
CA GLN A 94 7.86 11.33 23.47
C GLN A 94 8.46 12.37 22.52
N THR A 95 9.61 12.07 21.93
CA THR A 95 10.28 13.00 21.02
C THR A 95 9.57 13.08 19.66
N LEU A 96 9.04 11.96 19.17
CA LEU A 96 8.37 11.91 17.87
C LEU A 96 6.88 12.28 17.92
N ASP A 97 6.24 12.29 19.10
CA ASP A 97 4.81 12.60 19.21
C ASP A 97 4.41 13.98 18.62
N PRO A 98 5.17 15.06 18.78
CA PRO A 98 4.86 16.34 18.15
C PRO A 98 5.23 16.46 16.67
N VAL A 99 5.82 15.43 16.06
CA VAL A 99 6.23 15.45 14.65
C VAL A 99 5.06 15.05 13.75
N GLU A 100 4.69 15.93 12.84
CA GLU A 100 3.64 15.67 11.88
C GLU A 100 4.06 14.64 10.81
N PRO A 101 3.18 13.71 10.40
CA PRO A 101 3.48 12.68 9.40
C PRO A 101 3.82 13.25 8.03
N ASN A 102 3.32 14.46 7.70
CA ASN A 102 3.60 15.16 6.44
C ASN A 102 5.09 15.44 6.21
N SER A 103 5.90 15.49 7.28
CA SER A 103 7.37 15.62 7.18
C SER A 103 8.00 14.50 6.34
N PHE A 104 7.37 13.33 6.28
CA PHE A 104 7.85 12.16 5.54
C PHE A 104 7.11 11.89 4.22
N PHE A 105 6.07 12.65 3.90
CA PHE A 105 5.25 12.40 2.71
C PHE A 105 6.01 12.53 1.39
N GLY A 106 7.00 13.42 1.34
CA GLY A 106 7.87 13.55 0.18
C GLY A 106 8.62 12.26 -0.20
N LEU A 107 8.84 11.35 0.75
CA LEU A 107 9.48 10.06 0.48
C LEU A 107 8.61 9.11 -0.35
N PHE A 108 7.28 9.20 -0.25
CA PHE A 108 6.39 8.43 -1.12
C PHE A 108 6.46 8.91 -2.58
N GLU A 109 6.73 10.19 -2.78
CA GLU A 109 6.92 10.76 -4.12
C GLU A 109 8.25 10.34 -4.72
N GLU A 110 9.30 10.30 -3.90
CA GLU A 110 10.60 9.78 -4.32
C GLU A 110 10.54 8.28 -4.58
N LEU A 111 9.80 7.55 -3.75
CA LEU A 111 9.55 6.13 -3.97
C LEU A 111 8.79 5.88 -5.29
N HIS A 112 7.71 6.66 -5.54
CA HIS A 112 6.97 6.59 -6.80
C HIS A 112 7.88 6.89 -8.00
N ARG A 113 8.70 7.94 -7.91
CA ARG A 113 9.69 8.28 -8.96
C ARG A 113 10.67 7.14 -9.19
N ALA A 114 11.17 6.50 -8.12
CA ALA A 114 12.07 5.36 -8.24
C ALA A 114 11.43 4.19 -9.01
N PHE A 115 10.17 3.88 -8.74
CA PHE A 115 9.44 2.86 -9.50
C PHE A 115 9.27 3.24 -10.98
N ASP A 116 9.08 4.52 -11.27
CA ASP A 116 8.90 5.03 -12.64
C ASP A 116 10.22 4.99 -13.41
N GLU A 117 11.30 5.49 -12.83
CA GLU A 117 12.65 5.48 -13.42
C GLU A 117 13.18 4.08 -13.71
N GLU A 118 12.83 3.09 -12.89
CA GLU A 118 13.15 1.68 -13.12
C GLU A 118 12.19 1.01 -14.16
N GLY A 119 11.25 1.76 -14.74
CA GLY A 119 10.30 1.27 -15.74
C GLY A 119 9.22 0.34 -15.18
N LEU A 120 9.13 0.20 -13.86
CA LEU A 120 8.21 -0.74 -13.20
C LEU A 120 6.75 -0.29 -13.32
N LEU A 121 6.50 1.02 -13.29
CA LEU A 121 5.14 1.56 -13.43
C LEU A 121 4.61 1.41 -14.86
N GLU A 122 5.47 1.44 -15.87
CA GLU A 122 5.09 1.17 -17.26
C GLU A 122 4.59 -0.27 -17.42
N ALA A 123 5.30 -1.24 -16.81
CA ALA A 123 4.89 -2.65 -16.81
C ALA A 123 3.55 -2.91 -16.07
N MET A 124 3.14 -2.00 -15.19
CA MET A 124 1.89 -2.10 -14.42
C MET A 124 0.69 -1.42 -15.11
N ARG A 125 0.87 -0.78 -16.26
CA ARG A 125 -0.23 -0.16 -17.02
C ARG A 125 -1.27 -1.20 -17.43
N ALA A 126 -2.51 -0.77 -17.49
CA ALA A 126 -3.65 -1.62 -17.80
C ALA A 126 -4.53 -0.96 -18.89
N VAL A 127 -5.83 -0.97 -18.72
CA VAL A 127 -6.80 -0.45 -19.69
C VAL A 127 -6.47 0.98 -20.11
N GLY A 128 -6.53 1.23 -21.41
CA GLY A 128 -6.24 2.56 -21.97
C GLY A 128 -4.81 3.03 -21.72
N GLN A 129 -3.89 2.13 -21.42
CA GLN A 129 -2.51 2.47 -21.02
C GLN A 129 -2.45 3.30 -19.72
N THR A 130 -3.46 3.21 -18.87
CA THR A 130 -3.49 3.94 -17.59
C THR A 130 -2.95 3.09 -16.44
N ARG A 131 -2.43 3.75 -15.41
CA ARG A 131 -2.14 3.12 -14.12
C ARG A 131 -3.44 3.03 -13.33
N LEU A 132 -3.60 1.96 -12.59
CA LEU A 132 -4.76 1.74 -11.73
C LEU A 132 -4.40 2.08 -10.29
N ILE A 133 -5.05 3.07 -9.71
CA ILE A 133 -4.86 3.48 -8.31
C ILE A 133 -6.08 3.04 -7.52
N ALA A 134 -5.92 2.03 -6.67
CA ALA A 134 -6.98 1.57 -5.77
C ALA A 134 -7.02 2.43 -4.50
N LEU A 135 -8.22 2.85 -4.13
CA LEU A 135 -8.53 3.59 -2.90
C LEU A 135 -9.32 2.68 -1.95
N ASP A 136 -8.94 2.68 -0.69
CA ASP A 136 -9.63 1.99 0.41
C ASP A 136 -9.11 2.52 1.73
N ALA A 137 -9.98 2.63 2.75
CA ALA A 137 -9.56 3.01 4.08
C ALA A 137 -9.31 1.77 4.95
N THR A 138 -8.33 1.88 5.83
CA THR A 138 -8.05 0.84 6.80
C THR A 138 -7.82 1.44 8.19
N TRP A 139 -8.26 0.72 9.22
CA TRP A 139 -7.87 1.03 10.58
C TRP A 139 -6.45 0.55 10.82
N TYR A 140 -5.67 1.40 11.48
CA TYR A 140 -4.31 1.05 11.92
C TYR A 140 -4.14 1.11 13.44
N PHE A 141 -5.20 1.49 14.17
CA PHE A 141 -5.30 1.44 15.62
C PHE A 141 -6.76 1.35 16.03
N SER A 142 -7.06 0.58 17.09
CA SER A 142 -8.35 0.60 17.76
C SER A 142 -8.22 0.27 19.24
N SER A 143 -9.03 0.89 20.09
CA SER A 143 -9.04 0.67 21.54
C SER A 143 -10.35 1.11 22.16
N GLN A 144 -10.74 0.47 23.24
CA GLN A 144 -11.84 0.93 24.10
C GLN A 144 -11.34 1.85 25.24
N ASN A 145 -10.04 1.80 25.56
CA ASN A 145 -9.45 2.46 26.71
C ASN A 145 -8.56 3.65 26.37
N LEU A 146 -7.82 3.57 25.26
CA LEU A 146 -6.91 4.63 24.83
C LEU A 146 -7.61 5.62 23.91
N CYS A 147 -7.35 6.90 24.10
CA CYS A 147 -7.94 7.98 23.34
C CYS A 147 -6.97 9.15 23.19
N CYS A 148 -7.00 9.82 22.04
CA CYS A 148 -6.41 11.13 21.82
C CYS A 148 -7.38 12.03 21.03
N PRO A 149 -7.10 13.31 20.84
CA PRO A 149 -7.95 14.22 20.06
C PRO A 149 -8.18 13.76 18.59
N ASN A 150 -7.24 12.99 18.02
CA ASN A 150 -7.30 12.52 16.64
C ASN A 150 -8.03 11.17 16.47
N CYS A 151 -8.56 10.57 17.54
CA CYS A 151 -9.35 9.36 17.46
C CYS A 151 -10.75 9.64 16.91
N SER A 152 -11.14 8.92 15.86
CA SER A 152 -12.54 8.73 15.52
C SER A 152 -13.20 7.74 16.51
N SER A 153 -14.52 7.76 16.62
CA SER A 153 -15.24 6.89 17.56
C SER A 153 -16.51 6.28 16.95
N ILE A 154 -16.82 5.07 17.40
CA ILE A 154 -18.08 4.38 17.12
C ILE A 154 -18.69 3.96 18.45
N GLU A 155 -19.94 4.35 18.66
CA GLU A 155 -20.76 3.87 19.76
C GLU A 155 -21.51 2.60 19.33
N HIS A 156 -21.35 1.54 20.12
CA HIS A 156 -22.03 0.28 19.88
C HIS A 156 -23.35 0.19 20.63
N ALA A 157 -24.26 -0.67 20.18
CA ALA A 157 -25.57 -0.86 20.79
C ALA A 157 -25.51 -1.34 22.27
N ASP A 158 -24.37 -1.93 22.67
CA ASP A 158 -24.10 -2.36 24.05
C ASP A 158 -23.55 -1.23 24.95
N GLY A 159 -23.53 0.01 24.46
CA GLY A 159 -23.03 1.19 25.18
C GLY A 159 -21.51 1.33 25.22
N LYS A 160 -20.75 0.43 24.60
CA LYS A 160 -19.31 0.56 24.50
C LYS A 160 -18.92 1.49 23.37
N THR A 161 -17.82 2.23 23.57
CA THR A 161 -17.25 3.10 22.54
C THR A 161 -15.92 2.51 22.09
N THR A 162 -15.79 2.25 20.78
CA THR A 162 -14.49 1.95 20.15
C THR A 162 -13.93 3.22 19.55
N ARG A 163 -12.71 3.57 19.96
CA ARG A 163 -11.91 4.65 19.42
C ARG A 163 -10.90 4.08 18.47
N PHE A 164 -10.69 4.73 17.32
CA PHE A 164 -9.82 4.20 16.29
C PHE A 164 -9.13 5.30 15.50
N HIS A 165 -8.01 4.95 14.87
CA HIS A 165 -7.38 5.74 13.82
C HIS A 165 -7.49 5.00 12.50
N SER A 166 -7.77 5.73 11.43
CA SER A 166 -7.86 5.19 10.08
C SER A 166 -7.19 6.10 9.07
N ALA A 167 -6.84 5.53 7.94
CA ALA A 167 -6.27 6.25 6.81
C ALA A 167 -6.70 5.58 5.50
N ILE A 168 -6.84 6.36 4.45
CA ILE A 168 -6.81 5.84 3.10
C ILE A 168 -5.35 5.49 2.79
N THR A 169 -5.14 4.28 2.28
CA THR A 169 -3.83 3.76 1.89
C THR A 169 -3.79 3.47 0.39
N PRO A 170 -3.73 4.50 -0.47
CA PRO A 170 -3.80 4.31 -1.91
C PRO A 170 -2.64 3.48 -2.42
N VAL A 171 -2.89 2.62 -3.41
CA VAL A 171 -1.86 1.79 -4.03
C VAL A 171 -2.04 1.71 -5.54
N ILE A 172 -0.94 1.69 -6.29
CA ILE A 172 -0.98 1.29 -7.69
C ILE A 172 -1.07 -0.23 -7.74
N VAL A 173 -2.03 -0.72 -8.52
CA VAL A 173 -2.29 -2.15 -8.74
C VAL A 173 -2.30 -2.47 -10.22
N SER A 174 -2.10 -3.75 -10.57
CA SER A 174 -2.26 -4.23 -11.94
C SER A 174 -2.85 -5.64 -11.94
N PRO A 175 -3.72 -6.01 -12.87
CA PRO A 175 -4.23 -7.38 -12.97
C PRO A 175 -3.13 -8.43 -13.09
N GLY A 176 -2.04 -8.12 -13.80
CA GLY A 176 -0.94 -9.03 -14.09
C GLY A 176 0.14 -9.16 -13.01
N HIS A 177 0.17 -8.28 -12.00
CA HIS A 177 1.22 -8.23 -10.98
C HIS A 177 0.66 -8.51 -9.59
N SER A 178 1.36 -9.29 -8.78
CA SER A 178 0.99 -9.53 -7.38
C SER A 178 1.44 -8.39 -6.45
N GLN A 179 2.51 -7.70 -6.81
CA GLN A 179 3.02 -6.57 -6.05
C GLN A 179 2.11 -5.35 -6.23
N VAL A 180 2.06 -4.51 -5.20
CA VAL A 180 1.37 -3.22 -5.21
C VAL A 180 2.34 -2.12 -4.81
N VAL A 181 2.20 -0.93 -5.39
CA VAL A 181 3.06 0.22 -5.06
C VAL A 181 2.30 1.17 -4.15
N PRO A 182 2.68 1.28 -2.88
CA PRO A 182 2.01 2.18 -1.94
C PRO A 182 2.29 3.64 -2.32
N LEU A 183 1.24 4.44 -2.24
CA LEU A 183 1.28 5.88 -2.42
C LEU A 183 1.11 6.57 -1.06
N ARG A 184 1.26 7.90 -1.06
CA ARG A 184 1.07 8.72 0.12
C ARG A 184 -0.29 8.44 0.78
N PRO A 185 -0.33 8.10 2.08
CA PRO A 185 -1.59 7.91 2.80
C PRO A 185 -2.30 9.25 3.05
N GLU A 186 -3.61 9.19 3.29
CA GLU A 186 -4.40 10.31 3.79
C GLU A 186 -5.08 9.89 5.08
N PHE A 187 -4.73 10.56 6.19
CA PHE A 187 -5.26 10.24 7.52
C PHE A 187 -6.67 10.82 7.70
N ILE A 188 -7.52 10.06 8.37
CA ILE A 188 -8.90 10.45 8.69
C ILE A 188 -8.93 10.85 10.16
N THR A 189 -9.16 12.15 10.41
CA THR A 189 -9.23 12.69 11.77
C THR A 189 -10.57 13.39 12.01
N PRO A 190 -11.14 13.34 13.23
CA PRO A 190 -12.45 13.91 13.49
C PRO A 190 -12.55 15.40 13.17
N GLN A 191 -11.44 16.14 13.32
CA GLN A 191 -11.36 17.58 13.10
C GLN A 191 -11.53 17.99 11.64
N ASP A 192 -11.27 17.08 10.71
CA ASP A 192 -11.44 17.33 9.28
C ASP A 192 -12.92 17.24 8.84
N GLY A 193 -13.80 16.75 9.70
CA GLY A 193 -15.25 16.75 9.50
C GLY A 193 -15.88 18.10 9.83
N GLN A 194 -16.91 18.51 9.07
CA GLN A 194 -17.62 19.79 9.30
C GLN A 194 -18.77 19.65 10.32
N ILE A 195 -19.71 18.74 10.08
CA ILE A 195 -20.91 18.52 10.91
C ILE A 195 -20.80 17.22 11.70
N LYS A 196 -20.10 16.24 11.13
CA LYS A 196 -19.83 14.92 11.71
C LYS A 196 -18.32 14.71 11.72
N GLN A 197 -17.87 13.70 12.48
CA GLN A 197 -16.47 13.26 12.34
C GLN A 197 -16.19 12.93 10.87
N ASP A 198 -14.92 13.11 10.45
CA ASP A 198 -14.50 12.88 9.08
C ASP A 198 -14.74 11.44 8.62
N CYS A 199 -14.82 11.25 7.31
CA CYS A 199 -15.10 9.97 6.69
C CYS A 199 -14.15 9.70 5.51
N GLU A 200 -14.14 8.44 5.08
CA GLU A 200 -13.34 7.94 3.98
C GLU A 200 -13.49 8.76 2.69
N ILE A 201 -14.74 9.13 2.31
CA ILE A 201 -14.99 9.92 1.09
C ILE A 201 -14.38 11.32 1.17
N ASN A 202 -14.46 11.98 2.33
CA ASN A 202 -13.85 13.30 2.49
C ASN A 202 -12.32 13.22 2.43
N ALA A 203 -11.73 12.21 3.07
CA ALA A 203 -10.30 11.97 2.98
C ALA A 203 -9.88 11.64 1.53
N ALA A 204 -10.67 10.86 0.79
CA ALA A 204 -10.42 10.60 -0.62
C ALA A 204 -10.44 11.88 -1.48
N LYS A 205 -11.37 12.79 -1.21
CA LYS A 205 -11.42 14.11 -1.89
C LYS A 205 -10.18 14.94 -1.57
N ARG A 206 -9.73 14.97 -0.31
CA ARG A 206 -8.49 15.67 0.07
C ARG A 206 -7.27 15.07 -0.60
N TRP A 207 -7.15 13.74 -0.57
CA TRP A 207 -6.08 13.03 -1.27
C TRP A 207 -6.07 13.37 -2.76
N LEU A 208 -7.24 13.29 -3.42
CA LEU A 208 -7.40 13.60 -4.83
C LEU A 208 -6.95 15.03 -5.14
N ALA A 209 -7.42 16.02 -4.40
CA ALA A 209 -7.03 17.43 -4.58
C ALA A 209 -5.51 17.65 -4.37
N ALA A 210 -4.93 17.01 -3.35
CA ALA A 210 -3.51 17.14 -3.04
C ALA A 210 -2.59 16.42 -4.05
N GLN A 211 -3.09 15.36 -4.69
CA GLN A 211 -2.27 14.52 -5.57
C GLN A 211 -2.56 14.72 -7.06
N ALA A 212 -3.63 15.40 -7.43
CA ALA A 212 -4.05 15.59 -8.82
C ALA A 212 -2.93 16.14 -9.72
N ALA A 213 -2.20 17.16 -9.26
CA ALA A 213 -1.10 17.75 -10.03
C ALA A 213 0.09 16.80 -10.25
N ARG A 214 0.21 15.73 -9.46
CA ARG A 214 1.35 14.79 -9.47
C ARG A 214 1.07 13.55 -10.31
N TYR A 215 -0.15 13.04 -10.23
CA TYR A 215 -0.56 11.82 -10.93
C TYR A 215 -1.41 12.09 -12.15
N ASN A 216 -2.05 13.26 -12.19
CA ASN A 216 -2.91 13.63 -13.28
C ASN A 216 -2.12 13.94 -14.56
N THR A 217 -1.96 12.94 -15.37
CA THR A 217 -1.46 13.07 -16.73
C THR A 217 -2.51 12.57 -17.75
N GLY A 218 -3.77 12.39 -17.35
CA GLY A 218 -4.77 11.62 -18.11
C GLY A 218 -4.48 10.12 -18.21
N ASN A 219 -3.50 9.66 -17.41
CA ASN A 219 -2.97 8.29 -17.48
C ASN A 219 -3.27 7.47 -16.22
N ASP A 220 -4.20 7.92 -15.37
CA ASP A 220 -4.54 7.23 -14.12
C ASP A 220 -6.04 6.98 -14.02
N THR A 221 -6.40 5.76 -13.64
CA THR A 221 -7.78 5.33 -13.37
C THR A 221 -7.92 4.98 -11.90
N LEU A 222 -8.83 5.64 -11.19
CA LEU A 222 -9.13 5.34 -9.81
C LEU A 222 -10.05 4.14 -9.70
N LEU A 223 -9.70 3.21 -8.83
CA LEU A 223 -10.52 2.06 -8.44
C LEU A 223 -11.04 2.27 -7.03
N GLY A 224 -12.31 2.00 -6.81
CA GLY A 224 -12.94 2.09 -5.50
C GLY A 224 -14.04 1.03 -5.35
N ASP A 225 -14.47 0.85 -4.13
CA ASP A 225 -15.65 0.03 -3.86
C ASP A 225 -16.95 0.82 -4.14
N ASP A 226 -18.06 0.27 -3.73
CA ASP A 226 -19.39 0.82 -3.92
C ASP A 226 -19.61 2.18 -3.20
N LEU A 227 -18.83 2.45 -2.15
CA LEU A 227 -18.88 3.73 -1.43
C LEU A 227 -18.42 4.90 -2.31
N TYR A 228 -17.50 4.65 -3.25
CA TYR A 228 -16.97 5.66 -4.17
C TYR A 228 -17.86 5.89 -5.40
N ALA A 229 -18.79 4.99 -5.69
CA ALA A 229 -19.62 5.02 -6.90
C ALA A 229 -20.75 6.06 -6.87
N HIS A 230 -20.64 7.10 -6.03
CA HIS A 230 -21.65 8.15 -5.93
C HIS A 230 -21.31 9.37 -6.79
N GLN A 231 -22.34 9.96 -7.42
CA GLN A 231 -22.21 11.05 -8.38
C GLN A 231 -21.32 12.21 -7.92
N PRO A 232 -21.38 12.72 -6.67
CA PRO A 232 -20.53 13.82 -6.23
C PRO A 232 -19.03 13.47 -6.26
N PHE A 233 -18.68 12.22 -5.92
CA PHE A 233 -17.29 11.78 -5.97
C PHE A 233 -16.82 11.52 -7.40
N CYS A 234 -17.64 10.86 -8.23
CA CYS A 234 -17.34 10.65 -9.64
C CYS A 234 -17.07 11.98 -10.37
N ARG A 235 -17.88 13.02 -10.10
CA ARG A 235 -17.65 14.37 -10.66
C ARG A 235 -16.32 14.98 -10.20
N GLN A 236 -15.94 14.80 -8.93
CA GLN A 236 -14.65 15.29 -8.43
C GLN A 236 -13.47 14.57 -9.11
N VAL A 237 -13.58 13.27 -9.31
CA VAL A 237 -12.56 12.47 -10.01
C VAL A 237 -12.34 13.02 -11.43
N LEU A 238 -13.42 13.21 -12.17
CA LEU A 238 -13.36 13.79 -13.54
C LEU A 238 -12.84 15.23 -13.54
N LEU A 239 -13.26 16.04 -12.57
CA LEU A 239 -12.79 17.43 -12.44
C LEU A 239 -11.26 17.50 -12.25
N HIS A 240 -10.69 16.55 -11.53
CA HIS A 240 -9.26 16.44 -11.33
C HIS A 240 -8.54 15.69 -12.46
N GLY A 241 -9.25 15.31 -13.55
CA GLY A 241 -8.69 14.73 -14.76
C GLY A 241 -8.33 13.24 -14.64
N PHE A 242 -8.81 12.53 -13.63
CA PHE A 242 -8.68 11.09 -13.53
C PHE A 242 -9.85 10.39 -14.22
N HIS A 243 -9.59 9.18 -14.66
CA HIS A 243 -10.64 8.21 -14.98
C HIS A 243 -11.09 7.48 -13.72
N PHE A 244 -12.27 6.87 -13.75
CA PHE A 244 -12.73 6.03 -12.64
C PHE A 244 -13.28 4.68 -13.11
N LEU A 245 -13.18 3.69 -12.24
CA LEU A 245 -13.79 2.38 -12.39
C LEU A 245 -14.17 1.86 -11.00
N PHE A 246 -15.42 2.08 -10.60
CA PHE A 246 -15.92 1.78 -9.26
C PHE A 246 -16.88 0.62 -9.25
N THR A 247 -16.83 -0.22 -8.22
CA THR A 247 -17.84 -1.24 -7.97
C THR A 247 -19.20 -0.56 -7.79
N CYS A 248 -20.25 -1.10 -8.39
CA CYS A 248 -21.60 -0.55 -8.35
C CYS A 248 -22.60 -1.65 -8.04
N LYS A 249 -22.99 -1.78 -6.76
CA LYS A 249 -23.88 -2.85 -6.32
C LYS A 249 -25.35 -2.48 -6.53
N PRO A 250 -26.23 -3.45 -6.90
CA PRO A 250 -27.66 -3.19 -7.09
C PRO A 250 -28.33 -2.60 -5.84
N ALA A 251 -27.93 -3.03 -4.64
CA ALA A 251 -28.53 -2.56 -3.38
C ALA A 251 -28.34 -1.06 -3.12
N SER A 252 -27.20 -0.50 -3.55
CA SER A 252 -26.84 0.92 -3.34
C SER A 252 -27.20 1.79 -4.54
N HIS A 253 -27.37 1.21 -5.73
CA HIS A 253 -27.59 1.91 -7.00
C HIS A 253 -28.81 1.37 -7.75
N SER A 254 -29.94 1.25 -7.03
CA SER A 254 -31.20 0.69 -7.57
C SER A 254 -31.69 1.38 -8.84
N THR A 255 -31.63 2.72 -8.88
CA THR A 255 -32.03 3.53 -10.05
C THR A 255 -31.24 3.12 -11.31
N LEU A 256 -29.90 3.11 -11.23
CA LEU A 256 -29.04 2.71 -12.35
C LEU A 256 -29.35 1.29 -12.81
N HIS A 257 -29.52 0.34 -11.87
CA HIS A 257 -29.81 -1.04 -12.20
C HIS A 257 -31.21 -1.21 -12.83
N GLN A 258 -32.22 -0.46 -12.38
CA GLN A 258 -33.55 -0.43 -13.03
C GLN A 258 -33.47 0.11 -14.46
N TRP A 259 -32.66 1.14 -14.70
CA TRP A 259 -32.42 1.63 -16.06
C TRP A 259 -31.79 0.55 -16.94
N VAL A 260 -30.78 -0.14 -16.44
CA VAL A 260 -30.11 -1.23 -17.17
C VAL A 260 -31.06 -2.39 -17.51
N GLU A 261 -31.94 -2.74 -16.57
CA GLU A 261 -32.95 -3.79 -16.77
C GLU A 261 -34.00 -3.41 -17.83
N GLY A 262 -34.28 -2.11 -17.99
CA GLY A 262 -35.18 -1.61 -19.03
C GLY A 262 -34.58 -1.50 -20.43
N LEU A 263 -33.27 -1.74 -20.60
CA LEU A 263 -32.62 -1.63 -21.89
C LEU A 263 -32.89 -2.83 -22.81
N GLU A 264 -33.07 -2.54 -24.11
CA GLU A 264 -33.28 -3.59 -25.12
C GLU A 264 -31.99 -4.44 -25.33
N PRO A 265 -32.09 -5.79 -25.14
CA PRO A 265 -30.95 -6.67 -25.39
C PRO A 265 -30.49 -6.60 -26.84
N GLY A 266 -29.15 -6.55 -27.03
CA GLY A 266 -28.53 -6.52 -28.36
C GLY A 266 -28.52 -5.15 -29.04
N ARG A 267 -29.30 -4.19 -28.55
CA ARG A 267 -29.38 -2.83 -29.14
C ARG A 267 -28.73 -1.78 -28.21
N GLN A 268 -29.12 -1.77 -26.95
CA GLN A 268 -28.63 -0.87 -25.93
C GLN A 268 -27.84 -1.62 -24.84
N LEU A 269 -28.23 -2.85 -24.53
CA LEU A 269 -27.52 -3.76 -23.62
C LEU A 269 -26.75 -4.79 -24.43
N HIS A 270 -25.44 -4.65 -24.43
CA HIS A 270 -24.51 -5.52 -25.16
C HIS A 270 -24.04 -6.69 -24.31
N THR A 271 -23.61 -7.77 -24.98
CA THR A 271 -23.11 -8.98 -24.30
C THR A 271 -21.89 -9.56 -25.01
N LEU A 272 -20.95 -10.12 -24.22
CA LEU A 272 -19.81 -10.91 -24.70
C LEU A 272 -19.70 -12.16 -23.85
N LYS A 273 -19.62 -13.32 -24.50
CA LYS A 273 -19.42 -14.61 -23.83
C LYS A 273 -18.03 -15.14 -24.13
N LEU A 274 -17.26 -15.44 -23.11
CA LEU A 274 -15.95 -16.05 -23.23
C LEU A 274 -15.91 -17.35 -22.43
N ARG A 275 -15.16 -18.33 -22.95
CA ARG A 275 -14.84 -19.56 -22.24
C ARG A 275 -13.39 -19.45 -21.78
N VAL A 276 -13.15 -19.43 -20.47
CA VAL A 276 -11.86 -19.17 -19.85
C VAL A 276 -11.46 -20.36 -18.98
N LYS A 277 -10.16 -20.67 -18.96
CA LYS A 277 -9.63 -21.69 -18.08
C LYS A 277 -9.32 -21.06 -16.72
N GLY A 278 -10.06 -21.43 -15.69
CA GLY A 278 -9.90 -20.92 -14.32
C GLY A 278 -8.64 -21.46 -13.63
N LYS A 279 -8.34 -20.92 -12.44
CA LYS A 279 -7.15 -21.28 -11.64
C LYS A 279 -7.06 -22.77 -11.30
N SER A 280 -8.19 -23.46 -11.16
CA SER A 280 -8.28 -24.89 -10.89
C SER A 280 -8.15 -25.77 -12.14
N ASN A 281 -7.72 -25.21 -13.27
CA ASN A 281 -7.65 -25.89 -14.57
C ASN A 281 -9.02 -26.34 -15.10
N ARG A 282 -10.13 -25.85 -14.52
CA ARG A 282 -11.52 -26.11 -14.97
C ARG A 282 -11.98 -24.99 -15.87
N TRP A 283 -12.90 -25.33 -16.79
CA TRP A 283 -13.51 -24.35 -17.68
C TRP A 283 -14.57 -23.55 -16.94
N GLU A 284 -14.54 -22.25 -17.15
CA GLU A 284 -15.49 -21.27 -16.64
C GLU A 284 -16.11 -20.53 -17.84
N HIS A 285 -17.37 -20.14 -17.72
CA HIS A 285 -18.07 -19.33 -18.70
C HIS A 285 -18.20 -17.91 -18.12
N HIS A 286 -17.58 -16.94 -18.78
CA HIS A 286 -17.62 -15.54 -18.45
C HIS A 286 -18.64 -14.84 -19.34
N LEU A 287 -19.71 -14.30 -18.73
CA LEU A 287 -20.69 -13.46 -19.39
C LEU A 287 -20.45 -12.02 -18.99
N TYR A 288 -20.03 -11.20 -19.92
CA TYR A 288 -19.94 -9.75 -19.78
C TYR A 288 -21.21 -9.13 -20.36
N ARG A 289 -21.78 -8.17 -19.64
CA ARG A 289 -22.88 -7.31 -20.10
C ARG A 289 -22.44 -5.86 -19.92
N TRP A 290 -22.80 -4.96 -20.83
CA TRP A 290 -22.49 -3.55 -20.70
C TRP A 290 -23.47 -2.66 -21.43
N ALA A 291 -23.59 -1.42 -20.96
CA ALA A 291 -24.34 -0.33 -21.57
C ALA A 291 -23.57 0.98 -21.38
N ASN A 292 -23.58 1.84 -22.38
CA ASN A 292 -22.97 3.16 -22.33
C ASN A 292 -24.03 4.25 -22.09
N GLY A 293 -23.66 5.33 -21.37
CA GLY A 293 -24.49 6.50 -21.17
C GLY A 293 -25.69 6.33 -20.24
N VAL A 294 -25.60 5.41 -19.26
CA VAL A 294 -26.64 5.15 -18.27
C VAL A 294 -26.62 6.24 -17.19
N PRO A 295 -27.74 6.82 -16.76
CA PRO A 295 -27.80 7.80 -15.68
C PRO A 295 -27.47 7.13 -14.34
N LEU A 296 -26.59 7.74 -13.55
CA LEU A 296 -26.17 7.22 -12.24
C LEU A 296 -27.26 7.44 -11.16
N THR A 297 -28.04 8.49 -11.29
CA THR A 297 -29.11 8.89 -10.38
C THR A 297 -30.38 9.24 -11.17
N ASP A 298 -31.49 9.49 -10.47
CA ASP A 298 -32.77 9.92 -11.06
C ASP A 298 -32.93 11.44 -11.03
N SER A 299 -31.84 12.20 -11.02
CA SER A 299 -31.89 13.67 -11.04
C SER A 299 -31.74 14.22 -12.46
N ASP A 300 -32.27 15.41 -12.73
CA ASP A 300 -32.16 16.09 -14.03
C ASP A 300 -30.68 16.32 -14.42
N ASP A 301 -29.81 16.47 -13.44
CA ASP A 301 -28.37 16.64 -13.61
C ASP A 301 -27.56 15.34 -13.50
N ALA A 302 -28.23 14.18 -13.67
CA ALA A 302 -27.59 12.87 -13.53
C ALA A 302 -26.33 12.72 -14.38
N LEU A 303 -25.22 12.35 -13.73
CA LEU A 303 -24.02 11.98 -14.43
C LEU A 303 -24.27 10.72 -15.27
N LYS A 304 -24.03 10.81 -16.57
CA LYS A 304 -24.06 9.64 -17.45
C LYS A 304 -22.77 8.89 -17.34
N VAL A 305 -22.86 7.61 -16.98
CA VAL A 305 -21.73 6.70 -16.82
C VAL A 305 -21.89 5.50 -17.74
N ASN A 306 -20.83 4.74 -17.92
CA ASN A 306 -20.86 3.47 -18.63
C ASN A 306 -20.85 2.35 -17.59
N TRP A 307 -21.75 1.41 -17.73
CA TRP A 307 -21.95 0.29 -16.79
C TRP A 307 -21.52 -1.03 -17.42
N CYS A 308 -20.85 -1.88 -16.64
CA CYS A 308 -20.56 -3.26 -17.03
C CYS A 308 -20.72 -4.23 -15.86
N GLU A 309 -21.01 -5.47 -16.19
CA GLU A 309 -21.17 -6.59 -15.26
C GLU A 309 -20.44 -7.82 -15.79
N LEU A 310 -19.81 -8.57 -14.90
CA LEU A 310 -19.30 -9.90 -15.14
C LEU A 310 -20.06 -10.92 -14.30
N THR A 311 -20.59 -11.94 -14.95
CA THR A 311 -21.06 -13.17 -14.31
C THR A 311 -20.16 -14.31 -14.73
N ILE A 312 -19.60 -15.06 -13.77
CA ILE A 312 -18.82 -16.28 -14.01
C ILE A 312 -19.64 -17.47 -13.55
N THR A 313 -19.82 -18.45 -14.44
CA THR A 313 -20.42 -19.73 -14.09
C THR A 313 -19.42 -20.85 -14.30
N ASP A 314 -19.53 -21.90 -13.51
CA ASP A 314 -18.76 -23.12 -13.68
C ASP A 314 -19.28 -23.98 -14.86
N SER A 315 -18.67 -25.13 -15.07
CA SER A 315 -19.06 -26.08 -16.12
C SER A 315 -20.46 -26.70 -15.94
N GLN A 316 -21.06 -26.55 -14.74
CA GLN A 316 -22.39 -27.03 -14.40
C GLN A 316 -23.46 -25.93 -14.49
N GLY A 317 -23.03 -24.68 -14.76
CA GLY A 317 -23.90 -23.51 -14.82
C GLY A 317 -24.13 -22.81 -13.48
N ALA A 318 -23.49 -23.24 -12.40
CA ALA A 318 -23.58 -22.57 -11.11
C ALA A 318 -22.82 -21.23 -11.13
N VAL A 319 -23.42 -20.15 -10.61
CA VAL A 319 -22.78 -18.83 -10.53
C VAL A 319 -21.72 -18.83 -9.43
N CYS A 320 -20.47 -18.67 -9.84
CA CYS A 320 -19.31 -18.57 -8.93
C CYS A 320 -18.94 -17.13 -8.57
N TYR A 321 -19.27 -16.18 -9.44
CA TYR A 321 -18.95 -14.78 -9.25
C TYR A 321 -19.91 -13.90 -10.03
N ARG A 322 -20.34 -12.79 -9.42
CA ARG A 322 -21.07 -11.71 -10.09
C ARG A 322 -20.72 -10.38 -9.47
N ASN A 323 -20.34 -9.41 -10.29
CA ASN A 323 -20.10 -8.04 -9.84
C ASN A 323 -20.28 -7.07 -11.00
N SER A 324 -20.65 -5.83 -10.68
CA SER A 324 -20.85 -4.75 -11.64
C SER A 324 -20.03 -3.52 -11.29
N PHE A 325 -19.74 -2.73 -12.33
CA PHE A 325 -18.89 -1.56 -12.24
C PHE A 325 -19.48 -0.41 -13.04
N ILE A 326 -19.17 0.81 -12.62
CA ILE A 326 -19.38 2.03 -13.40
C ILE A 326 -18.04 2.66 -13.74
N THR A 327 -17.99 3.33 -14.90
CA THR A 327 -16.78 3.97 -15.42
C THR A 327 -17.14 5.12 -16.36
N ASP A 328 -16.21 6.04 -16.56
CA ASP A 328 -16.25 7.03 -17.65
C ASP A 328 -15.66 6.49 -18.97
N TRP A 329 -14.95 5.36 -18.95
CA TRP A 329 -14.45 4.69 -20.15
C TRP A 329 -15.58 4.16 -21.03
N THR A 330 -15.58 4.52 -22.31
CA THR A 330 -16.51 3.95 -23.28
C THR A 330 -16.26 2.45 -23.43
N LEU A 331 -17.32 1.66 -23.26
CA LEU A 331 -17.29 0.20 -23.27
C LEU A 331 -17.57 -0.35 -24.66
N SER A 332 -16.81 -1.37 -25.05
CA SER A 332 -16.96 -2.12 -26.29
C SER A 332 -16.65 -3.61 -26.07
N ALA A 333 -16.92 -4.43 -27.09
CA ALA A 333 -16.56 -5.84 -27.04
C ALA A 333 -15.03 -6.06 -26.89
N ASP A 334 -14.21 -5.12 -27.40
CA ASP A 334 -12.76 -5.23 -27.40
C ASP A 334 -12.15 -4.90 -26.03
N ASN A 335 -12.81 -4.06 -25.23
CA ASN A 335 -12.20 -3.58 -23.98
C ASN A 335 -12.92 -3.98 -22.69
N VAL A 336 -14.19 -4.43 -22.75
CA VAL A 336 -14.99 -4.73 -21.55
C VAL A 336 -14.35 -5.79 -20.66
N ALA A 337 -13.73 -6.82 -21.23
CA ALA A 337 -13.06 -7.86 -20.46
C ALA A 337 -11.83 -7.30 -19.70
N GLY A 338 -11.05 -6.43 -20.35
CA GLY A 338 -9.92 -5.74 -19.75
C GLY A 338 -10.34 -4.77 -18.65
N LEU A 339 -11.41 -3.98 -18.88
CA LEU A 339 -11.96 -3.05 -17.87
C LEU A 339 -12.46 -3.81 -16.64
N VAL A 340 -13.18 -4.90 -16.82
CA VAL A 340 -13.64 -5.73 -15.70
C VAL A 340 -12.45 -6.36 -14.96
N ALA A 341 -11.41 -6.80 -15.66
CA ALA A 341 -10.18 -7.30 -15.01
C ALA A 341 -9.49 -6.22 -14.19
N ALA A 342 -9.44 -4.97 -14.70
CA ALA A 342 -8.95 -3.80 -13.98
C ALA A 342 -9.79 -3.51 -12.72
N GLY A 343 -11.12 -3.47 -12.83
CA GLY A 343 -12.02 -3.27 -11.69
C GLY A 343 -11.86 -4.35 -10.62
N ARG A 344 -11.68 -5.60 -11.03
CA ARG A 344 -11.37 -6.70 -10.11
C ARG A 344 -10.02 -6.57 -9.43
N ALA A 345 -9.03 -5.90 -10.03
CA ALA A 345 -7.73 -5.67 -9.41
C ALA A 345 -7.81 -4.78 -8.15
N ARG A 346 -8.91 -4.07 -7.91
CA ARG A 346 -9.16 -3.33 -6.66
C ARG A 346 -8.94 -4.19 -5.41
N TRP A 347 -9.37 -5.45 -5.43
CA TRP A 347 -9.23 -6.33 -4.26
C TRP A 347 -7.77 -6.48 -3.77
N LYS A 348 -6.79 -6.12 -4.58
CA LYS A 348 -5.37 -6.16 -4.19
C LYS A 348 -5.03 -5.16 -3.10
N ILE A 349 -5.75 -4.03 -2.99
CA ILE A 349 -5.54 -3.12 -1.86
C ILE A 349 -5.88 -3.79 -0.53
N GLU A 350 -6.93 -4.62 -0.50
CA GLU A 350 -7.31 -5.36 0.70
C GLU A 350 -6.31 -6.49 1.00
N ASN A 351 -5.94 -7.29 -0.01
CA ASN A 351 -5.17 -8.53 0.20
C ASN A 351 -3.66 -8.34 0.14
N GLU A 352 -3.16 -7.51 -0.79
CA GLU A 352 -1.72 -7.33 -1.03
C GLU A 352 -1.15 -6.08 -0.35
N ASN A 353 -2.02 -5.18 0.16
CA ASN A 353 -1.64 -4.03 0.96
C ASN A 353 -2.14 -4.16 2.41
N ASN A 354 -3.43 -3.93 2.66
CA ASN A 354 -3.99 -3.83 4.01
C ASN A 354 -3.77 -5.12 4.83
N ASN A 355 -4.10 -6.28 4.26
CA ASN A 355 -3.91 -7.57 4.92
C ASN A 355 -2.42 -7.91 5.11
N VAL A 356 -1.55 -7.57 4.15
CA VAL A 356 -0.10 -7.77 4.29
C VAL A 356 0.44 -6.92 5.44
N LEU A 357 0.08 -5.65 5.51
CA LEU A 357 0.47 -4.74 6.59
C LEU A 357 -0.01 -5.22 7.97
N LYS A 358 -1.21 -5.80 8.06
CA LYS A 358 -1.78 -6.28 9.31
C LYS A 358 -1.24 -7.64 9.76
N THR A 359 -1.06 -8.59 8.82
CA THR A 359 -0.87 -10.02 9.16
C THR A 359 0.48 -10.62 8.75
N LYS A 360 1.28 -9.94 7.91
CA LYS A 360 2.51 -10.51 7.32
C LYS A 360 3.80 -9.91 7.87
N GLY A 361 3.77 -9.43 9.14
CA GLY A 361 4.95 -9.02 9.88
C GLY A 361 5.12 -7.50 10.07
N TYR A 362 4.33 -6.66 9.39
CA TYR A 362 4.37 -5.20 9.61
C TYR A 362 3.61 -4.76 10.87
N HIS A 363 2.72 -5.62 11.37
CA HIS A 363 1.97 -5.38 12.61
C HIS A 363 1.26 -4.02 12.64
N LEU A 364 0.63 -3.60 11.52
CA LEU A 364 0.06 -2.26 11.37
C LEU A 364 -0.94 -1.90 12.48
N GLU A 365 -1.72 -2.88 12.97
CA GLU A 365 -2.71 -2.68 14.04
C GLU A 365 -2.10 -2.77 15.46
N HIS A 366 -0.79 -3.10 15.56
CA HIS A 366 -0.13 -3.13 16.87
C HIS A 366 0.12 -1.71 17.38
N ASN A 367 -0.14 -1.52 18.67
CA ASN A 367 0.11 -0.23 19.30
C ASN A 367 1.61 -0.02 19.58
N PHE A 368 2.36 0.40 18.57
CA PHE A 368 3.76 0.82 18.74
C PHE A 368 3.89 2.11 19.57
N GLY A 369 2.85 2.92 19.63
CA GLY A 369 2.76 4.14 20.40
C GLY A 369 1.56 4.95 19.92
N HIS A 370 0.58 5.15 20.80
CA HIS A 370 -0.61 5.94 20.46
C HIS A 370 -0.31 7.45 20.45
N GLY A 371 0.47 7.93 21.45
CA GLY A 371 0.78 9.34 21.59
C GLY A 371 -0.41 10.20 22.01
N LYS A 372 -0.20 11.50 22.01
CA LYS A 372 -1.22 12.52 22.30
C LYS A 372 -1.48 13.43 21.09
N GLN A 373 -0.56 13.49 20.12
CA GLN A 373 -0.60 14.36 18.95
C GLN A 373 -0.55 13.54 17.67
N HIS A 374 0.65 13.28 17.14
CA HIS A 374 0.84 12.70 15.81
C HIS A 374 1.54 11.33 15.80
N LEU A 375 1.98 10.83 16.96
CA LEU A 375 2.82 9.63 17.03
C LEU A 375 2.19 8.44 16.27
N SER A 376 0.91 8.17 16.47
CA SER A 376 0.22 7.05 15.84
C SER A 376 0.25 7.14 14.29
N SER A 377 -0.07 8.29 13.72
CA SER A 377 -0.05 8.53 12.28
C SER A 377 1.37 8.58 11.72
N LEU A 378 2.32 9.12 12.47
CA LEU A 378 3.73 9.13 12.10
C LEU A 378 4.31 7.71 11.99
N LEU A 379 4.05 6.88 13.01
CA LEU A 379 4.52 5.48 13.01
C LEU A 379 3.84 4.66 11.91
N ALA A 380 2.55 4.90 11.63
CA ALA A 380 1.86 4.30 10.49
C ALA A 380 2.50 4.74 9.16
N THR A 381 2.89 6.01 9.02
CA THR A 381 3.60 6.53 7.84
C THR A 381 4.94 5.80 7.64
N MET A 382 5.73 5.63 8.70
CA MET A 382 7.00 4.89 8.64
C MET A 382 6.81 3.42 8.26
N ASN A 383 5.74 2.79 8.75
CA ASN A 383 5.39 1.41 8.43
C ASN A 383 5.03 1.25 6.95
N LEU A 384 4.18 2.12 6.41
CA LEU A 384 3.83 2.16 5.00
C LEU A 384 5.05 2.42 4.11
N LEU A 385 5.94 3.31 4.52
CA LEU A 385 7.17 3.60 3.80
C LEU A 385 8.10 2.37 3.78
N ALA A 386 8.25 1.67 4.91
CA ALA A 386 9.02 0.43 4.98
C ALA A 386 8.46 -0.64 4.03
N PHE A 387 7.13 -0.77 3.96
CA PHE A 387 6.47 -1.66 3.00
C PHE A 387 6.79 -1.28 1.55
N GLY A 388 6.73 0.01 1.22
CA GLY A 388 7.06 0.50 -0.12
C GLY A 388 8.52 0.22 -0.51
N LEU A 389 9.45 0.44 0.41
CA LEU A 389 10.87 0.13 0.21
C LEU A 389 11.12 -1.37 0.03
N HIS A 390 10.44 -2.23 0.79
CA HIS A 390 10.53 -3.68 0.59
C HIS A 390 9.96 -4.12 -0.77
N THR A 391 8.92 -3.45 -1.25
CA THR A 391 8.37 -3.70 -2.59
C THR A 391 9.37 -3.27 -3.67
N LEU A 392 10.03 -2.11 -3.50
CA LEU A 392 11.08 -1.66 -4.40
C LEU A 392 12.23 -2.67 -4.45
N LEU A 393 12.76 -3.10 -3.30
CA LEU A 393 13.81 -4.11 -3.21
C LEU A 393 13.41 -5.43 -3.87
N GLU A 394 12.18 -5.90 -3.65
CA GLU A 394 11.67 -7.15 -4.26
C GLU A 394 11.64 -7.07 -5.78
N LEU A 395 11.44 -5.89 -6.35
CA LEU A 395 11.37 -5.69 -7.80
C LEU A 395 12.71 -5.33 -8.44
N THR A 396 13.62 -4.68 -7.71
CA THR A 396 14.88 -4.13 -8.27
C THR A 396 16.14 -4.81 -7.77
N ASP A 397 16.16 -5.44 -6.58
CA ASP A 397 17.35 -6.09 -6.01
C ASP A 397 17.28 -7.61 -6.21
N GLU A 398 18.22 -8.13 -6.99
CA GLU A 398 18.29 -9.56 -7.33
C GLU A 398 18.57 -10.42 -6.09
N SER A 399 19.47 -9.99 -5.22
CA SER A 399 19.84 -10.74 -4.01
C SER A 399 18.65 -10.84 -3.06
N TYR A 400 17.97 -9.72 -2.83
CA TYR A 400 16.74 -9.69 -2.03
C TYR A 400 15.68 -10.63 -2.61
N ARG A 401 15.42 -10.58 -3.92
CA ARG A 401 14.44 -11.42 -4.61
C ARG A 401 14.78 -12.90 -4.52
N LEU A 402 16.04 -13.28 -4.75
CA LEU A 402 16.51 -14.67 -4.67
C LEU A 402 16.34 -15.25 -3.25
N ILE A 403 16.76 -14.50 -2.23
CA ILE A 403 16.63 -14.90 -0.83
C ILE A 403 15.15 -15.03 -0.46
N ARG A 404 14.33 -14.03 -0.82
CA ARG A 404 12.90 -14.05 -0.57
C ARG A 404 12.20 -15.25 -1.21
N GLY A 405 12.58 -15.58 -2.45
CA GLY A 405 12.09 -16.76 -3.16
C GLY A 405 12.47 -18.07 -2.47
N ALA A 406 13.71 -18.22 -2.04
CA ALA A 406 14.22 -19.43 -1.38
C ALA A 406 13.61 -19.62 0.03
N VAL A 407 13.48 -18.53 0.79
CA VAL A 407 12.90 -18.57 2.15
C VAL A 407 11.37 -18.72 2.11
N GLY A 408 10.71 -18.24 1.05
CA GLY A 408 9.28 -18.32 0.80
C GLY A 408 8.47 -17.29 1.57
N ALA A 409 8.20 -17.51 2.87
CA ALA A 409 7.37 -16.60 3.65
C ALA A 409 8.12 -15.32 4.04
N ARG A 410 7.47 -14.14 3.85
CA ARG A 410 8.02 -12.82 4.23
C ARG A 410 8.45 -12.79 5.71
N ARG A 411 7.59 -13.23 6.61
CA ARG A 411 7.88 -13.28 8.05
C ARG A 411 9.14 -14.09 8.36
N LYS A 412 9.34 -15.23 7.70
CA LYS A 412 10.51 -16.09 7.90
C LYS A 412 11.81 -15.38 7.48
N PHE A 413 11.78 -14.62 6.38
CA PHE A 413 12.92 -13.80 5.96
C PHE A 413 13.34 -12.81 7.05
N PHE A 414 12.39 -12.04 7.61
CA PHE A 414 12.69 -11.07 8.65
C PHE A 414 13.10 -11.71 9.97
N THR A 415 12.56 -12.88 10.31
CA THR A 415 13.04 -13.66 11.47
C THR A 415 14.51 -14.09 11.30
N HIS A 416 14.91 -14.51 10.08
CA HIS A 416 16.31 -14.82 9.80
C HIS A 416 17.19 -13.56 9.89
N LEU A 417 16.74 -12.44 9.36
CA LEU A 417 17.44 -11.16 9.41
C LEU A 417 17.64 -10.72 10.87
N GLU A 418 16.60 -10.76 11.69
CA GLU A 418 16.66 -10.45 13.13
C GLU A 418 17.66 -11.34 13.85
N ALA A 419 17.62 -12.66 13.62
CA ALA A 419 18.55 -13.61 14.23
C ALA A 419 20.01 -13.29 13.82
N LEU A 420 20.26 -13.08 12.54
CA LEU A 420 21.60 -12.77 12.04
C LEU A 420 22.14 -11.47 12.64
N THR A 421 21.36 -10.40 12.66
CA THR A 421 21.79 -9.10 13.19
C THR A 421 21.93 -9.10 14.71
N THR A 422 21.33 -10.06 15.41
CA THR A 422 21.48 -10.25 16.86
C THR A 422 22.83 -10.89 17.21
N TYR A 423 23.33 -11.82 16.43
CA TYR A 423 24.52 -12.63 16.76
C TYR A 423 25.76 -12.25 15.96
N LEU A 424 25.60 -11.74 14.74
CA LEU A 424 26.69 -11.46 13.82
C LEU A 424 26.73 -9.95 13.50
N TYR A 425 27.94 -9.46 13.20
CA TYR A 425 28.15 -8.10 12.71
C TYR A 425 28.27 -8.11 11.19
N PHE A 426 27.62 -7.17 10.54
CA PHE A 426 27.69 -6.93 9.10
C PHE A 426 28.05 -5.47 8.83
N GLU A 427 29.06 -5.24 8.02
CA GLU A 427 29.50 -3.91 7.65
C GLU A 427 28.48 -3.20 6.75
N THR A 428 27.79 -3.95 5.90
CA THR A 428 26.81 -3.44 4.94
C THR A 428 25.66 -4.43 4.72
N TRP A 429 24.58 -3.94 4.16
CA TRP A 429 23.44 -4.78 3.73
C TRP A 429 23.84 -5.83 2.70
N GLU A 430 24.76 -5.50 1.77
CA GLU A 430 25.25 -6.45 0.76
C GLU A 430 25.97 -7.64 1.40
N ARG A 431 26.79 -7.39 2.44
CA ARG A 431 27.46 -8.46 3.18
C ARG A 431 26.47 -9.38 3.87
N LEU A 432 25.41 -8.83 4.42
CA LEU A 432 24.34 -9.62 5.04
C LEU A 432 23.60 -10.45 3.99
N MET A 433 23.19 -9.86 2.86
CA MET A 433 22.52 -10.59 1.77
C MET A 433 23.44 -11.68 1.18
N ASP A 434 24.71 -11.38 0.94
CA ASP A 434 25.70 -12.34 0.48
C ASP A 434 25.84 -13.54 1.44
N PHE A 435 25.91 -13.26 2.74
CA PHE A 435 25.94 -14.31 3.78
C PHE A 435 24.70 -15.21 3.72
N MET A 436 23.51 -14.61 3.56
CA MET A 436 22.27 -15.38 3.43
C MET A 436 22.23 -16.22 2.15
N MET A 437 22.64 -15.68 1.01
CA MET A 437 22.68 -16.41 -0.26
C MET A 437 23.65 -17.61 -0.19
N ARG A 438 24.80 -17.42 0.45
CA ARG A 438 25.79 -18.48 0.67
C ARG A 438 25.23 -19.59 1.54
N GLY A 439 24.58 -19.24 2.66
CA GLY A 439 23.95 -20.22 3.56
C GLY A 439 22.77 -20.96 2.97
N LEU A 440 22.08 -20.36 1.98
CA LEU A 440 20.97 -20.95 1.24
C LEU A 440 21.41 -21.68 -0.04
N GLU A 441 22.69 -21.63 -0.41
CA GLU A 441 23.26 -22.20 -1.64
C GLU A 441 22.52 -21.74 -2.91
N ILE A 442 22.24 -20.44 -3.02
CA ILE A 442 21.51 -19.83 -4.13
C ILE A 442 22.34 -18.77 -4.87
N GLY A 443 21.88 -18.36 -6.05
CA GLY A 443 22.54 -17.38 -6.89
C GLY A 443 23.96 -17.87 -7.27
N PRO A 444 25.03 -17.07 -7.04
CA PRO A 444 26.39 -17.44 -7.38
C PRO A 444 26.92 -18.63 -6.56
N TYR A 445 26.24 -19.03 -5.51
CA TYR A 445 26.60 -20.15 -4.61
C TYR A 445 25.78 -21.42 -4.86
N ALA A 446 24.94 -21.43 -5.91
CA ALA A 446 24.15 -22.61 -6.25
C ALA A 446 25.07 -23.79 -6.57
N VAL A 447 24.91 -24.90 -5.81
CA VAL A 447 25.63 -26.15 -6.09
C VAL A 447 25.02 -26.75 -7.36
N GLN A 448 25.82 -26.90 -8.39
CA GLN A 448 25.41 -27.65 -9.58
C GLN A 448 25.07 -29.07 -9.14
N LYS A 449 23.80 -29.44 -9.23
CA LYS A 449 23.41 -30.85 -9.04
C LYS A 449 24.01 -31.65 -10.19
N SER A 450 25.02 -32.43 -9.87
CA SER A 450 25.61 -33.43 -10.77
C SER A 450 24.60 -34.51 -11.15
#